data_be0cb6f9ae62acbebc871d1d9adb4648
#
_entry.id   be0cb6f9ae62acbebc871d1d9adb4648
#
_cell.length_a   1.000
_cell.length_b   1.000
_cell.length_c   1.000
_cell.angle_alpha   90.00
_cell.angle_beta   90.00
_cell.angle_gamma   90.00
#
_symmetry.space_group_name_H-M   'P 1'
#
loop_
_entity.id
_entity.type
_entity.pdbx_description
1 polymer ?
#
loop_
_entity_poly.entity_id
_entity_poly.type
_entity_poly.pdbx_seq_one_letter_code
_entity_poly.pdbx_strand_id
1 'polypeptide(L)'
;MVAPSNSSFLSSKWASRFLQSAIIQGAVITFLTVLFISIQLLLSSSINIVQFLSLSFEGPAKWIFLGYIFYMILIVSIATTAVFYNHFEVNMQRIIRGFRSVLAWVHLIGMNVGGATVTLTMIYAGLVGSGIMGIIMSGGNNAVELKPNTQVLEQFIIPISIFAAILVIGLIAGGLTFLLSFLGNMKRFENKVQQA
;
A
#
# COMPACT_ATOMS: atom_id res chain seq x y z
N MET A 1 -10.21 -24.68 43.36
CA MET A 1 -9.93 -25.05 41.94
C MET A 1 -10.62 -24.01 41.08
N VAL A 2 -9.91 -23.06 40.56
CA VAL A 2 -10.42 -22.05 39.61
C VAL A 2 -10.36 -22.69 38.24
N ALA A 3 -11.50 -22.89 37.60
CA ALA A 3 -11.58 -23.40 36.25
C ALA A 3 -10.80 -22.46 35.32
N PRO A 4 -9.99 -22.95 34.37
CA PRO A 4 -9.32 -22.11 33.41
C PRO A 4 -10.39 -21.44 32.56
N SER A 5 -10.44 -20.11 32.63
CA SER A 5 -11.26 -19.32 31.72
C SER A 5 -10.79 -19.61 30.31
N ASN A 6 -11.58 -20.33 29.52
CA ASN A 6 -11.43 -20.42 28.08
C ASN A 6 -11.61 -19.01 27.49
N SER A 7 -10.59 -18.18 27.63
CA SER A 7 -10.43 -16.99 26.81
C SER A 7 -10.12 -17.48 25.39
N SER A 8 -11.17 -17.88 24.65
CA SER A 8 -11.07 -17.93 23.21
C SER A 8 -10.60 -16.56 22.78
N PHE A 9 -9.31 -16.44 22.42
CA PHE A 9 -8.78 -15.24 21.83
C PHE A 9 -9.68 -14.92 20.64
N LEU A 10 -10.55 -13.92 20.80
CA LEU A 10 -11.37 -13.41 19.71
C LEU A 10 -10.41 -12.81 18.69
N SER A 11 -9.98 -13.61 17.73
CA SER A 11 -9.11 -13.12 16.67
C SER A 11 -9.97 -12.26 15.75
N SER A 12 -9.56 -11.01 15.60
CA SER A 12 -10.17 -10.08 14.65
C SER A 12 -9.95 -10.60 13.23
N LYS A 13 -11.03 -10.94 12.52
CA LYS A 13 -10.96 -11.44 11.14
C LYS A 13 -10.46 -10.37 10.18
N TRP A 14 -10.88 -9.14 10.35
CA TRP A 14 -10.48 -8.03 9.48
C TRP A 14 -9.06 -7.59 9.75
N ALA A 15 -8.67 -7.48 11.02
CA ALA A 15 -7.28 -7.18 11.37
C ALA A 15 -6.31 -8.21 10.78
N SER A 16 -6.64 -9.50 10.86
CA SER A 16 -5.79 -10.56 10.29
C SER A 16 -5.63 -10.40 8.77
N ARG A 17 -6.69 -10.07 8.03
CA ARG A 17 -6.64 -9.84 6.58
C ARG A 17 -5.76 -8.65 6.20
N PHE A 18 -5.93 -7.51 6.89
CA PHE A 18 -5.11 -6.33 6.65
C PHE A 18 -3.65 -6.58 7.05
N LEU A 19 -3.40 -7.29 8.15
CA LEU A 19 -2.05 -7.64 8.57
C LEU A 19 -1.35 -8.56 7.55
N GLN A 20 -2.05 -9.58 7.07
CA GLN A 20 -1.54 -10.46 6.01
C GLN A 20 -1.22 -9.67 4.74
N SER A 21 -2.11 -8.75 4.34
CA SER A 21 -1.86 -7.86 3.22
C SER A 21 -0.63 -6.99 3.43
N ALA A 22 -0.44 -6.40 4.61
CA ALA A 22 0.74 -5.60 4.92
C ALA A 22 2.04 -6.42 4.83
N ILE A 23 2.01 -7.67 5.30
CA ILE A 23 3.17 -8.59 5.20
C ILE A 23 3.48 -8.92 3.74
N ILE A 24 2.45 -9.22 2.93
CA ILE A 24 2.63 -9.50 1.50
C ILE A 24 3.20 -8.28 0.78
N GLN A 25 2.65 -7.09 1.01
CA GLN A 25 3.17 -5.86 0.40
C GLN A 25 4.59 -5.54 0.89
N GLY A 26 4.90 -5.81 2.16
CA GLY A 26 6.26 -5.71 2.70
C GLY A 26 7.24 -6.66 2.01
N ALA A 27 6.83 -7.89 1.73
CA ALA A 27 7.64 -8.85 0.98
C ALA A 27 7.89 -8.38 -0.46
N VAL A 28 6.87 -7.82 -1.14
CA VAL A 28 7.01 -7.29 -2.51
C VAL A 28 8.04 -6.15 -2.57
N ILE A 29 7.97 -5.16 -1.67
CA ILE A 29 8.92 -4.04 -1.70
C ILE A 29 10.33 -4.49 -1.30
N THR A 30 10.44 -5.43 -0.37
CA THR A 30 11.73 -6.00 0.01
C THR A 30 12.38 -6.74 -1.17
N PHE A 31 11.59 -7.54 -1.90
CA PHE A 31 12.06 -8.20 -3.12
C PHE A 31 12.52 -7.18 -4.17
N LEU A 32 11.74 -6.12 -4.40
CA LEU A 32 12.08 -5.06 -5.33
C LEU A 32 13.39 -4.35 -4.93
N THR A 33 13.59 -4.10 -3.63
CA THR A 33 14.80 -3.50 -3.09
C THR A 33 16.02 -4.39 -3.33
N VAL A 34 15.89 -5.68 -3.02
CA VAL A 34 16.97 -6.65 -3.25
C VAL A 34 17.28 -6.75 -4.74
N LEU A 35 16.26 -6.74 -5.60
CA LEU A 35 16.43 -6.74 -7.05
C LEU A 35 17.21 -5.51 -7.51
N PHE A 36 16.87 -4.30 -7.06
CA PHE A 36 17.61 -3.08 -7.42
C PHE A 36 19.07 -3.10 -6.96
N ILE A 37 19.32 -3.57 -5.73
CA ILE A 37 20.68 -3.73 -5.21
C ILE A 37 21.46 -4.75 -6.05
N SER A 38 20.85 -5.89 -6.39
CA SER A 38 21.47 -6.93 -7.20
C SER A 38 21.81 -6.43 -8.60
N ILE A 39 20.90 -5.71 -9.25
CA ILE A 39 21.14 -5.07 -10.55
C ILE A 39 22.30 -4.08 -10.43
N GLN A 40 22.33 -3.26 -9.39
CA GLN A 40 23.42 -2.33 -9.14
C GLN A 40 24.77 -3.03 -9.05
N LEU A 41 24.86 -4.13 -8.29
CA LEU A 41 26.10 -4.88 -8.11
C LEU A 41 26.57 -5.57 -9.41
N LEU A 42 25.64 -6.04 -10.24
CA LEU A 42 25.95 -6.73 -11.49
C LEU A 42 26.33 -5.77 -12.63
N LEU A 43 25.78 -4.55 -12.64
CA LEU A 43 25.97 -3.58 -13.72
C LEU A 43 26.94 -2.44 -13.36
N SER A 44 27.61 -2.53 -12.23
CA SER A 44 28.14 -1.39 -11.47
C SER A 44 29.41 -0.74 -11.95
N SER A 45 29.94 -1.01 -13.14
CA SER A 45 31.20 -0.34 -13.54
C SER A 45 31.04 1.09 -14.07
N SER A 46 29.82 1.50 -14.47
CA SER A 46 29.62 2.79 -15.13
C SER A 46 28.54 3.69 -14.57
N ILE A 47 27.57 3.17 -13.82
CA ILE A 47 26.44 3.97 -13.31
C ILE A 47 26.12 3.58 -11.89
N ASN A 48 26.19 4.54 -10.97
CA ASN A 48 25.71 4.34 -9.61
C ASN A 48 24.19 4.60 -9.56
N ILE A 49 23.38 3.53 -9.76
CA ILE A 49 21.91 3.61 -9.78
C ILE A 49 21.39 4.15 -8.45
N VAL A 50 21.97 3.75 -7.32
CA VAL A 50 21.57 4.22 -6.00
C VAL A 50 21.81 5.71 -5.86
N GLN A 51 22.96 6.20 -6.29
CA GLN A 51 23.28 7.63 -6.30
C GLN A 51 22.37 8.40 -7.25
N PHE A 52 22.10 7.85 -8.44
CA PHE A 52 21.18 8.44 -9.39
C PHE A 52 19.75 8.54 -8.82
N LEU A 53 19.27 7.50 -8.15
CA LEU A 53 17.93 7.49 -7.53
C LEU A 53 17.86 8.47 -6.35
N SER A 54 18.92 8.63 -5.56
CA SER A 54 18.95 9.47 -4.38
C SER A 54 19.13 10.96 -4.69
N LEU A 55 19.85 11.29 -5.74
CA LEU A 55 20.18 12.68 -6.09
C LEU A 55 19.24 13.30 -7.14
N SER A 56 18.45 12.48 -7.84
CA SER A 56 17.64 12.95 -8.95
C SER A 56 16.21 13.31 -8.50
N PHE A 57 16.05 14.48 -7.87
CA PHE A 57 14.72 15.05 -7.61
C PHE A 57 14.10 15.70 -8.84
N GLU A 58 14.84 15.79 -9.93
CA GLU A 58 14.39 16.36 -11.20
C GLU A 58 14.19 15.28 -12.27
N GLY A 59 13.31 15.55 -13.22
CA GLY A 59 13.06 14.65 -14.34
C GLY A 59 12.33 13.35 -13.98
N PRO A 60 12.40 12.32 -14.85
CA PRO A 60 11.70 11.06 -14.70
C PRO A 60 12.08 10.23 -13.47
N ALA A 61 13.34 10.33 -13.02
CA ALA A 61 13.84 9.55 -11.88
C ALA A 61 13.08 9.85 -10.57
N LYS A 62 12.54 11.06 -10.41
CA LYS A 62 11.69 11.41 -9.23
C LYS A 62 10.52 10.48 -9.04
N TRP A 63 9.99 9.89 -10.11
CA TRP A 63 8.85 8.98 -10.05
C TRP A 63 9.21 7.65 -9.38
N ILE A 64 10.45 7.17 -9.55
CA ILE A 64 10.95 5.98 -8.85
C ILE A 64 10.96 6.26 -7.36
N PHE A 65 11.57 7.38 -6.96
CA PHE A 65 11.69 7.77 -5.57
C PHE A 65 10.32 7.98 -4.90
N LEU A 66 9.44 8.77 -5.55
CA LEU A 66 8.09 9.01 -5.03
C LEU A 66 7.27 7.71 -4.95
N GLY A 67 7.31 6.88 -5.98
CA GLY A 67 6.61 5.61 -5.99
C GLY A 67 7.09 4.69 -4.86
N TYR A 68 8.39 4.65 -4.61
CA TYR A 68 8.98 3.85 -3.54
C TYR A 68 8.55 4.35 -2.15
N ILE A 69 8.64 5.67 -1.89
CA ILE A 69 8.20 6.25 -0.63
C ILE A 69 6.71 6.03 -0.41
N PHE A 70 5.87 6.28 -1.41
CA PHE A 70 4.44 6.07 -1.30
C PHE A 70 4.08 4.60 -1.07
N TYR A 71 4.85 3.67 -1.64
CA TYR A 71 4.67 2.25 -1.35
C TYR A 71 4.98 1.92 0.12
N MET A 72 6.05 2.47 0.69
CA MET A 72 6.36 2.31 2.11
C MET A 72 5.26 2.89 3.01
N ILE A 73 4.76 4.08 2.68
CA ILE A 73 3.64 4.70 3.39
C ILE A 73 2.37 3.84 3.28
N LEU A 74 2.11 3.24 2.11
CA LEU A 74 0.98 2.34 1.91
C LEU A 74 1.04 1.13 2.85
N ILE A 75 2.20 0.48 2.99
CA ILE A 75 2.38 -0.67 3.89
C ILE A 75 2.06 -0.26 5.33
N VAL A 76 2.62 0.86 5.79
CA VAL A 76 2.36 1.39 7.13
C VAL A 76 0.87 1.70 7.32
N SER A 77 0.22 2.27 6.31
CA SER A 77 -1.21 2.57 6.34
C SER A 77 -2.06 1.30 6.42
N ILE A 78 -1.73 0.24 5.67
CA ILE A 78 -2.42 -1.05 5.72
C ILE A 78 -2.24 -1.69 7.11
N ALA A 79 -1.02 -1.67 7.67
CA ALA A 79 -0.73 -2.20 9.01
C ALA A 79 -1.47 -1.42 10.10
N THR A 80 -1.49 -0.10 10.02
CA THR A 80 -2.24 0.77 10.94
C THR A 80 -3.75 0.49 10.85
N THR A 81 -4.27 0.27 9.65
CA THR A 81 -5.67 -0.12 9.43
C THR A 81 -6.00 -1.44 10.13
N ALA A 82 -5.08 -2.42 10.11
CA ALA A 82 -5.25 -3.67 10.86
C ALA A 82 -5.44 -3.41 12.37
N VAL A 83 -4.67 -2.48 12.94
CA VAL A 83 -4.80 -2.09 14.37
C VAL A 83 -6.18 -1.48 14.64
N PHE A 84 -6.69 -0.60 13.77
CA PHE A 84 -8.03 -0.05 13.92
C PHE A 84 -9.13 -1.12 13.86
N TYR A 85 -9.06 -2.04 12.90
CA TYR A 85 -10.02 -3.16 12.82
C TYR A 85 -9.93 -4.05 14.06
N ASN A 86 -8.73 -4.33 14.58
CA ASN A 86 -8.56 -5.09 15.82
C ASN A 86 -9.22 -4.38 17.00
N HIS A 87 -9.02 -3.06 17.13
CA HIS A 87 -9.64 -2.27 18.16
C HIS A 87 -11.17 -2.35 18.10
N PHE A 88 -11.77 -2.23 16.92
CA PHE A 88 -13.23 -2.33 16.77
C PHE A 88 -13.76 -3.74 17.08
N GLU A 89 -13.13 -4.78 16.54
CA GLU A 89 -13.65 -6.16 16.69
C GLU A 89 -13.38 -6.74 18.09
N VAL A 90 -12.20 -6.49 18.67
CA VAL A 90 -11.79 -7.06 19.96
C VAL A 90 -12.13 -6.14 21.12
N ASN A 91 -11.63 -4.90 21.12
CA ASN A 91 -11.78 -4.01 22.28
C ASN A 91 -13.20 -3.45 22.40
N MET A 92 -13.79 -3.05 21.28
CA MET A 92 -15.18 -2.54 21.26
C MET A 92 -16.22 -3.64 21.05
N GLN A 93 -15.82 -4.90 20.85
CA GLN A 93 -16.66 -6.07 20.60
C GLN A 93 -17.68 -5.84 19.47
N ARG A 94 -17.23 -5.17 18.40
CA ARG A 94 -18.07 -4.81 17.27
C ARG A 94 -17.87 -5.80 16.13
N ILE A 95 -18.89 -6.60 15.87
CA ILE A 95 -18.88 -7.52 14.74
C ILE A 95 -19.15 -6.72 13.46
N ILE A 96 -18.21 -6.74 12.52
CA ILE A 96 -18.34 -6.12 11.20
C ILE A 96 -19.10 -7.10 10.30
N ARG A 97 -20.41 -6.86 10.08
CA ARG A 97 -21.30 -7.72 9.28
C ARG A 97 -22.15 -6.91 8.31
N GLY A 98 -22.73 -7.57 7.33
CA GLY A 98 -23.63 -6.96 6.34
C GLY A 98 -22.90 -5.88 5.52
N PHE A 99 -23.53 -4.74 5.35
CA PHE A 99 -23.00 -3.62 4.55
C PHE A 99 -21.63 -3.14 4.98
N ARG A 100 -21.33 -3.11 6.30
CA ARG A 100 -19.99 -2.77 6.81
C ARG A 100 -18.92 -3.75 6.37
N SER A 101 -19.26 -5.02 6.20
CA SER A 101 -18.34 -6.03 5.66
C SER A 101 -18.03 -5.78 4.18
N VAL A 102 -19.01 -5.33 3.40
CA VAL A 102 -18.79 -4.96 1.99
C VAL A 102 -17.85 -3.75 1.91
N LEU A 103 -18.10 -2.72 2.71
CA LEU A 103 -17.20 -1.55 2.77
C LEU A 103 -15.77 -1.93 3.19
N ALA A 104 -15.62 -2.85 4.16
CA ALA A 104 -14.31 -3.34 4.58
C ALA A 104 -13.59 -4.12 3.47
N TRP A 105 -14.31 -4.86 2.62
CA TRP A 105 -13.75 -5.48 1.41
C TRP A 105 -13.31 -4.44 0.38
N VAL A 106 -14.16 -3.44 0.10
CA VAL A 106 -13.81 -2.35 -0.82
C VAL A 106 -12.58 -1.61 -0.32
N HIS A 107 -12.48 -1.37 1.01
CA HIS A 107 -11.29 -0.78 1.62
C HIS A 107 -10.04 -1.65 1.41
N LEU A 108 -10.12 -2.94 1.72
CA LEU A 108 -9.00 -3.86 1.57
C LEU A 108 -8.50 -3.93 0.12
N ILE A 109 -9.43 -4.08 -0.84
CA ILE A 109 -9.11 -4.16 -2.26
C ILE A 109 -8.57 -2.81 -2.76
N GLY A 110 -9.22 -1.72 -2.40
CA GLY A 110 -8.80 -0.36 -2.81
C GLY A 110 -7.38 -0.03 -2.36
N MET A 111 -7.02 -0.35 -1.11
CA MET A 111 -5.66 -0.14 -0.62
C MET A 111 -4.65 -1.07 -1.31
N ASN A 112 -4.97 -2.36 -1.46
CA ASN A 112 -4.02 -3.33 -2.02
C ASN A 112 -3.90 -3.23 -3.53
N VAL A 113 -5.01 -3.19 -4.27
CA VAL A 113 -4.96 -3.12 -5.74
C VAL A 113 -4.72 -1.68 -6.19
N GLY A 114 -5.52 -0.73 -5.69
CA GLY A 114 -5.37 0.68 -6.07
C GLY A 114 -4.01 1.23 -5.64
N GLY A 115 -3.69 1.16 -4.35
CA GLY A 115 -2.46 1.74 -3.79
C GLY A 115 -1.19 1.08 -4.32
N ALA A 116 -1.10 -0.25 -4.28
CA ALA A 116 0.08 -0.94 -4.78
C ALA A 116 0.29 -0.72 -6.28
N THR A 117 -0.77 -0.77 -7.10
CA THR A 117 -0.63 -0.57 -8.55
C THR A 117 -0.22 0.85 -8.89
N VAL A 118 -0.78 1.88 -8.23
CA VAL A 118 -0.33 3.27 -8.42
C VAL A 118 1.17 3.41 -8.18
N THR A 119 1.63 2.94 -7.03
CA THR A 119 3.01 3.13 -6.59
C THR A 119 4.00 2.33 -7.44
N LEU A 120 3.67 1.07 -7.77
CA LEU A 120 4.48 0.25 -8.67
C LEU A 120 4.51 0.81 -10.10
N THR A 121 3.38 1.34 -10.59
CA THR A 121 3.32 2.00 -11.90
C THR A 121 4.19 3.26 -11.92
N MET A 122 4.22 4.03 -10.83
CA MET A 122 5.13 5.18 -10.71
C MET A 122 6.61 4.75 -10.76
N ILE A 123 6.98 3.70 -10.01
CA ILE A 123 8.34 3.16 -10.04
C ILE A 123 8.71 2.72 -11.46
N TYR A 124 7.83 1.97 -12.12
CA TYR A 124 8.05 1.49 -13.48
C TYR A 124 8.16 2.63 -14.49
N ALA A 125 7.24 3.60 -14.44
CA ALA A 125 7.27 4.78 -15.30
C ALA A 125 8.58 5.57 -15.13
N GLY A 126 9.05 5.70 -13.89
CA GLY A 126 10.32 6.33 -13.60
C GLY A 126 11.52 5.55 -14.17
N LEU A 127 11.53 4.21 -14.06
CA LEU A 127 12.58 3.36 -14.64
C LEU A 127 12.65 3.48 -16.16
N VAL A 128 11.50 3.47 -16.82
CA VAL A 128 11.42 3.59 -18.29
C VAL A 128 11.79 5.02 -18.71
N GLY A 129 11.19 6.03 -18.07
CA GLY A 129 11.41 7.43 -18.42
C GLY A 129 12.82 7.94 -18.14
N SER A 130 13.52 7.37 -17.18
CA SER A 130 14.95 7.69 -16.90
C SER A 130 15.94 6.97 -17.84
N GLY A 131 15.48 6.00 -18.62
CA GLY A 131 16.34 5.18 -19.48
C GLY A 131 17.03 4.00 -18.76
N ILE A 132 16.89 3.89 -17.44
CA ILE A 132 17.50 2.80 -16.64
C ILE A 132 17.05 1.43 -17.13
N MET A 133 15.77 1.29 -17.52
CA MET A 133 15.25 0.03 -18.06
C MET A 133 15.99 -0.40 -19.32
N GLY A 134 16.36 0.54 -20.20
CA GLY A 134 17.17 0.25 -21.40
C GLY A 134 18.54 -0.29 -21.05
N ILE A 135 19.21 0.25 -20.04
CA ILE A 135 20.51 -0.23 -19.59
C ILE A 135 20.40 -1.63 -18.99
N ILE A 136 19.38 -1.88 -18.17
CA ILE A 136 19.13 -3.21 -17.60
C ILE A 136 18.94 -4.24 -18.71
N MET A 137 18.14 -3.93 -19.73
CA MET A 137 17.85 -4.83 -20.85
C MET A 137 19.05 -5.05 -21.78
N SER A 138 19.95 -4.08 -21.89
CA SER A 138 21.18 -4.20 -22.70
C SER A 138 22.35 -4.91 -22.00
N GLY A 139 22.14 -5.37 -20.75
CA GLY A 139 23.19 -6.03 -19.97
C GLY A 139 24.34 -5.10 -19.56
N GLY A 140 24.09 -3.79 -19.45
CA GLY A 140 25.09 -2.82 -19.02
C GLY A 140 26.07 -2.38 -20.09
N ASN A 141 25.81 -2.68 -21.36
CA ASN A 141 26.67 -2.19 -22.47
C ASN A 141 26.64 -0.66 -22.49
N ASN A 142 27.83 -0.05 -22.40
CA ASN A 142 28.07 1.39 -22.29
C ASN A 142 27.59 2.23 -23.51
N ALA A 143 27.05 1.59 -24.56
CA ALA A 143 26.53 2.24 -25.75
C ALA A 143 25.12 2.84 -25.59
N VAL A 144 24.42 2.52 -24.49
CA VAL A 144 23.09 3.05 -24.24
C VAL A 144 23.25 4.33 -23.40
N GLU A 145 23.24 5.46 -24.08
CA GLU A 145 23.20 6.76 -23.44
C GLU A 145 21.90 6.92 -22.64
N LEU A 146 22.00 7.32 -21.37
CA LEU A 146 20.83 7.69 -20.55
C LEU A 146 20.16 8.90 -21.19
N LYS A 147 19.12 8.65 -22.01
CA LYS A 147 18.27 9.69 -22.58
C LYS A 147 16.94 9.74 -21.82
N PRO A 148 16.79 10.69 -20.89
CA PRO A 148 15.53 10.87 -20.21
C PRO A 148 14.43 11.20 -21.23
N ASN A 149 13.35 10.43 -21.22
CA ASN A 149 12.20 10.65 -22.08
C ASN A 149 10.98 10.99 -21.22
N THR A 150 10.67 12.27 -21.13
CA THR A 150 9.51 12.77 -20.38
C THR A 150 8.19 12.42 -21.04
N GLN A 151 8.14 12.24 -22.36
CA GLN A 151 6.91 11.87 -23.09
C GLN A 151 6.40 10.47 -22.70
N VAL A 152 7.30 9.59 -22.28
CA VAL A 152 6.93 8.26 -21.77
C VAL A 152 6.05 8.38 -20.53
N LEU A 153 6.28 9.37 -19.67
CA LEU A 153 5.50 9.57 -18.45
C LEU A 153 4.03 9.89 -18.75
N GLU A 154 3.73 10.57 -19.86
CA GLU A 154 2.37 10.93 -20.25
C GLU A 154 1.51 9.67 -20.47
N GLN A 155 2.10 8.58 -20.97
CA GLN A 155 1.40 7.31 -21.19
C GLN A 155 0.95 6.65 -19.88
N PHE A 156 1.60 6.97 -18.76
CA PHE A 156 1.28 6.41 -17.45
C PHE A 156 0.28 7.26 -16.64
N ILE A 157 -0.04 8.47 -17.07
CA ILE A 157 -0.98 9.36 -16.36
C ILE A 157 -2.34 8.69 -16.23
N ILE A 158 -2.88 8.11 -17.30
CA ILE A 158 -4.21 7.48 -17.30
C ILE A 158 -4.25 6.27 -16.36
N PRO A 159 -3.36 5.27 -16.47
CA PRO A 159 -3.32 4.15 -15.54
C PRO A 159 -3.17 4.58 -14.07
N ILE A 160 -2.26 5.50 -13.79
CA ILE A 160 -2.04 6.04 -12.43
C ILE A 160 -3.32 6.69 -11.91
N SER A 161 -4.01 7.50 -12.72
CA SER A 161 -5.25 8.17 -12.32
C SER A 161 -6.38 7.18 -12.02
N ILE A 162 -6.54 6.13 -12.82
CA ILE A 162 -7.55 5.09 -12.60
C ILE A 162 -7.30 4.37 -11.27
N PHE A 163 -6.08 3.90 -11.04
CA PHE A 163 -5.76 3.18 -9.80
C PHE A 163 -5.75 4.09 -8.58
N ALA A 164 -5.39 5.38 -8.74
CA ALA A 164 -5.55 6.38 -7.68
C ALA A 164 -7.03 6.57 -7.32
N ALA A 165 -7.94 6.61 -8.29
CA ALA A 165 -9.37 6.67 -8.02
C ALA A 165 -9.87 5.43 -7.26
N ILE A 166 -9.40 4.23 -7.62
CA ILE A 166 -9.71 2.98 -6.89
C ILE A 166 -9.21 3.07 -5.44
N LEU A 167 -7.99 3.58 -5.21
CA LEU A 167 -7.46 3.80 -3.87
C LEU A 167 -8.34 4.77 -3.07
N VAL A 168 -8.73 5.90 -3.65
CA VAL A 168 -9.58 6.91 -2.98
C VAL A 168 -10.94 6.30 -2.60
N ILE A 169 -11.57 5.55 -3.50
CA ILE A 169 -12.82 4.83 -3.20
C ILE A 169 -12.61 3.86 -2.03
N GLY A 170 -11.49 3.13 -2.01
CA GLY A 170 -11.12 2.26 -0.91
C GLY A 170 -10.99 3.00 0.42
N LEU A 171 -10.30 4.14 0.44
CA LEU A 171 -10.12 4.96 1.64
C LEU A 171 -11.46 5.51 2.16
N ILE A 172 -12.33 5.99 1.28
CA ILE A 172 -13.68 6.46 1.64
C ILE A 172 -14.48 5.30 2.27
N ALA A 173 -14.47 4.12 1.64
CA ALA A 173 -15.16 2.94 2.18
C ALA A 173 -14.63 2.54 3.57
N GLY A 174 -13.32 2.64 3.79
CA GLY A 174 -12.71 2.42 5.10
C GLY A 174 -13.19 3.41 6.14
N GLY A 175 -13.15 4.70 5.83
CA GLY A 175 -13.65 5.77 6.68
C GLY A 175 -15.13 5.58 7.05
N LEU A 176 -15.96 5.21 6.07
CA LEU A 176 -17.37 4.90 6.31
C LEU A 176 -17.55 3.65 7.21
N THR A 177 -16.74 2.62 7.03
CA THR A 177 -16.77 1.43 7.89
C THR A 177 -16.51 1.80 9.35
N PHE A 178 -15.49 2.63 9.59
CA PHE A 178 -15.14 3.09 10.94
C PHE A 178 -16.23 3.98 11.54
N LEU A 179 -16.71 4.96 10.76
CA LEU A 179 -17.76 5.87 11.20
C LEU A 179 -19.05 5.12 11.58
N LEU A 180 -19.53 4.22 10.72
CA LEU A 180 -20.73 3.42 10.98
C LEU A 180 -20.54 2.45 12.16
N SER A 181 -19.33 1.96 12.38
CA SER A 181 -19.01 1.12 13.53
C SER A 181 -18.99 1.93 14.83
N PHE A 182 -18.54 3.17 14.79
CA PHE A 182 -18.54 4.08 15.94
C PHE A 182 -19.95 4.57 16.28
N LEU A 183 -20.70 5.12 15.32
CA LEU A 183 -22.06 5.67 15.54
C LEU A 183 -23.05 4.61 16.02
N GLY A 184 -22.93 3.37 15.57
CA GLY A 184 -23.76 2.26 16.07
C GLY A 184 -23.60 2.01 17.58
N ASN A 185 -22.62 2.63 18.24
CA ASN A 185 -22.43 2.57 19.68
C ASN A 185 -23.32 3.56 20.44
N MET A 186 -23.45 4.77 19.92
CA MET A 186 -24.19 5.83 20.60
C MET A 186 -25.66 5.46 20.77
N LYS A 187 -26.30 4.95 19.73
CA LYS A 187 -27.71 4.50 19.80
C LYS A 187 -27.97 3.37 20.83
N ARG A 188 -26.99 2.52 21.07
CA ARG A 188 -27.12 1.43 22.03
C ARG A 188 -26.97 1.90 23.48
N PHE A 189 -26.19 2.94 23.72
CA PHE A 189 -26.07 3.60 25.03
C PHE A 189 -27.32 4.39 25.36
N GLU A 190 -27.87 5.17 24.43
CA GLU A 190 -29.12 5.91 24.62
C GLU A 190 -30.29 4.97 24.98
N ASN A 191 -30.44 3.85 24.25
CA ASN A 191 -31.48 2.87 24.53
C ASN A 191 -31.33 2.17 25.90
N LYS A 192 -30.10 2.00 26.39
CA LYS A 192 -29.88 1.44 27.74
C LYS A 192 -30.15 2.45 28.85
N VAL A 193 -29.87 3.72 28.64
CA VAL A 193 -30.17 4.80 29.61
C VAL A 193 -31.65 5.08 29.69
N GLN A 194 -32.42 4.88 28.60
CA GLN A 194 -33.88 5.03 28.60
C GLN A 194 -34.64 3.85 29.24
N GLN A 195 -33.95 2.71 29.41
CA GLN A 195 -34.55 1.48 30.03
C GLN A 195 -34.16 1.30 31.49
N ALA A 196 -33.32 2.16 32.04
CA ALA A 196 -32.90 2.16 33.45
C ALA A 196 -33.61 3.26 34.25
#